data_0859bdd1015926c372dd3df24916698b
#
_entry.id   0859bdd1015926c372dd3df24916698b
#
_cell.length_a   1.000
_cell.length_b   1.000
_cell.length_c   1.000
_cell.angle_alpha   90.00
_cell.angle_beta   90.00
_cell.angle_gamma   90.00
#
_symmetry.space_group_name_H-M   'P 1'
#
loop_
_entity.id
_entity.type
_entity.pdbx_description
1 polymer ?
#
loop_
_entity_poly.entity_id
_entity_poly.type
_entity_poly.pdbx_seq_one_letter_code
_entity_poly.pdbx_strand_id
1 'polypeptide(L)'
;MTLSIAFTSLKGGVGKTTTALNCAFAFARRGTRTLLVDTDPQGAIGLSLDGVSERSGLAASLAQGRELPDVVKTRLPELQILPMGFVDTLAIDDLSKCARDNDILRRILDRSQAEYDAVLFDTPAGLGGMTRLALESVESVIAVAQCEPLALRSLPRLLDLLAQLRDAGDACSLLGVVCNMSSFKDPVILASLEELWALYRDSVFDTAIPRDSTFLQASRAGVPLGLLSRRAPAVAAVFDSLAAEIEQRLGVQEGGEDDGPIRLVD
;
A
#
# COMPACT_ATOMS: atom_id res chain seq x y z
N MET A 1 14.43 5.46 11.29
CA MET A 1 13.19 4.77 11.71
C MET A 1 12.52 4.26 10.45
N THR A 2 12.16 3.00 10.38
CA THR A 2 11.54 2.40 9.19
C THR A 2 10.08 2.83 9.13
N LEU A 3 9.63 3.36 8.00
CA LEU A 3 8.22 3.70 7.78
C LEU A 3 7.40 2.41 7.70
N SER A 4 6.31 2.31 8.45
CA SER A 4 5.38 1.18 8.39
C SER A 4 4.00 1.66 7.96
N ILE A 5 3.53 1.20 6.79
CA ILE A 5 2.31 1.70 6.15
C ILE A 5 1.42 0.53 5.72
N ALA A 6 0.16 0.54 6.12
CA ALA A 6 -0.83 -0.40 5.61
C ALA A 6 -1.76 0.28 4.60
N PHE A 7 -1.88 -0.31 3.41
CA PHE A 7 -2.91 0.04 2.44
C PHE A 7 -4.16 -0.77 2.72
N THR A 8 -5.28 -0.11 2.97
CA THR A 8 -6.54 -0.74 3.32
C THR A 8 -7.72 -0.23 2.49
N SER A 9 -8.77 -0.99 2.42
CA SER A 9 -10.03 -0.58 1.80
C SER A 9 -11.20 -1.39 2.36
N LEU A 10 -12.37 -0.78 2.49
CA LEU A 10 -13.57 -1.47 2.94
C LEU A 10 -14.24 -2.28 1.83
N LYS A 11 -14.01 -1.91 0.57
CA LYS A 11 -14.62 -2.54 -0.61
C LYS A 11 -13.54 -3.24 -1.44
N GLY A 12 -13.84 -4.42 -1.94
CA GLY A 12 -12.99 -5.11 -2.93
C GLY A 12 -13.01 -4.38 -4.29
N GLY A 13 -11.93 -4.55 -5.06
CA GLY A 13 -11.86 -4.03 -6.42
C GLY A 13 -11.60 -2.53 -6.57
N VAL A 14 -11.32 -1.81 -5.49
CA VAL A 14 -10.99 -0.36 -5.54
C VAL A 14 -9.56 -0.06 -5.99
N GLY A 15 -8.75 -1.08 -6.28
CA GLY A 15 -7.36 -0.92 -6.74
C GLY A 15 -6.33 -0.78 -5.63
N LYS A 16 -6.61 -1.25 -4.43
CA LYS A 16 -5.70 -1.21 -3.28
C LYS A 16 -4.34 -1.85 -3.60
N THR A 17 -4.31 -3.12 -4.00
CA THR A 17 -3.09 -3.85 -4.40
C THR A 17 -2.31 -3.12 -5.51
N THR A 18 -3.01 -2.61 -6.53
CA THR A 18 -2.38 -1.81 -7.60
C THR A 18 -1.73 -0.55 -7.03
N THR A 19 -2.40 0.12 -6.08
CA THR A 19 -1.87 1.32 -5.43
C THR A 19 -0.65 0.96 -4.58
N ALA A 20 -0.73 -0.04 -3.71
CA ALA A 20 0.37 -0.47 -2.86
C ALA A 20 1.61 -0.88 -3.68
N LEU A 21 1.42 -1.69 -4.73
CA LEU A 21 2.51 -2.13 -5.62
C LEU A 21 3.20 -0.96 -6.32
N ASN A 22 2.43 -0.04 -6.90
CA ASN A 22 3.01 1.08 -7.64
C ASN A 22 3.61 2.14 -6.71
N CYS A 23 3.07 2.33 -5.50
CA CYS A 23 3.72 3.14 -4.46
C CYS A 23 5.06 2.53 -4.02
N ALA A 24 5.10 1.22 -3.76
CA ALA A 24 6.34 0.53 -3.41
C ALA A 24 7.41 0.69 -4.51
N PHE A 25 6.99 0.57 -5.76
CA PHE A 25 7.86 0.80 -6.91
C PHE A 25 8.34 2.26 -7.00
N ALA A 26 7.46 3.24 -6.73
CA ALA A 26 7.82 4.66 -6.73
C ALA A 26 8.81 5.00 -5.60
N PHE A 27 8.59 4.51 -4.38
CA PHE A 27 9.53 4.65 -3.26
C PHE A 27 10.91 4.08 -3.62
N ALA A 28 10.96 2.87 -4.14
CA ALA A 28 12.21 2.22 -4.51
C ALA A 28 12.94 2.98 -5.63
N ARG A 29 12.23 3.53 -6.62
CA ARG A 29 12.82 4.39 -7.66
C ARG A 29 13.41 5.69 -7.12
N ARG A 30 12.93 6.15 -5.98
CA ARG A 30 13.45 7.33 -5.26
C ARG A 30 14.60 6.97 -4.32
N GLY A 31 15.07 5.72 -4.33
CA GLY A 31 16.18 5.22 -3.52
C GLY A 31 15.78 4.72 -2.14
N THR A 32 14.49 4.69 -1.79
CA THR A 32 14.00 4.19 -0.51
C THR A 32 13.98 2.66 -0.54
N ARG A 33 14.76 2.00 0.33
CA ARG A 33 14.77 0.53 0.44
C ARG A 33 13.41 0.06 0.96
N THR A 34 12.64 -0.56 0.10
CA THR A 34 11.22 -0.85 0.33
C THR A 34 10.94 -2.34 0.34
N LEU A 35 10.25 -2.81 1.37
CA LEU A 35 9.63 -4.14 1.43
C LEU A 35 8.12 -4.00 1.21
N LEU A 36 7.59 -4.68 0.20
CA LEU A 36 6.16 -4.81 -0.02
C LEU A 36 5.70 -6.18 0.47
N VAL A 37 4.78 -6.20 1.43
CA VAL A 37 4.25 -7.41 2.07
C VAL A 37 2.80 -7.62 1.61
N ASP A 38 2.54 -8.77 1.00
CA ASP A 38 1.17 -9.19 0.66
C ASP A 38 0.56 -9.95 1.85
N THR A 39 -0.48 -9.41 2.43
CA THR A 39 -1.23 -10.05 3.52
C THR A 39 -2.62 -10.51 3.09
N ASP A 40 -2.97 -10.33 1.80
CA ASP A 40 -4.24 -10.81 1.25
C ASP A 40 -4.15 -12.31 0.93
N PRO A 41 -4.99 -13.18 1.54
CA PRO A 41 -5.02 -14.61 1.22
C PRO A 41 -5.26 -14.91 -0.26
N GLN A 42 -5.77 -13.94 -1.03
CA GLN A 42 -5.92 -14.09 -2.47
C GLN A 42 -4.59 -13.96 -3.24
N GLY A 43 -3.50 -13.53 -2.60
CA GLY A 43 -2.17 -13.43 -3.19
C GLY A 43 -2.10 -12.46 -4.37
N ALA A 44 -2.82 -11.35 -4.31
CA ALA A 44 -3.03 -10.46 -5.44
C ALA A 44 -1.72 -9.82 -5.96
N ILE A 45 -0.74 -9.57 -5.09
CA ILE A 45 0.58 -9.08 -5.52
C ILE A 45 1.32 -10.17 -6.33
N GLY A 46 1.32 -11.41 -5.82
CA GLY A 46 1.92 -12.54 -6.52
C GLY A 46 1.32 -12.76 -7.90
N LEU A 47 -0.01 -12.64 -8.02
CA LEU A 47 -0.74 -12.76 -9.30
C LEU A 47 -0.51 -11.55 -10.23
N SER A 48 -0.16 -10.39 -9.69
CA SER A 48 0.07 -9.16 -10.45
C SER A 48 1.49 -9.06 -11.03
N LEU A 49 2.40 -9.94 -10.62
CA LEU A 49 3.81 -9.89 -11.00
C LEU A 49 4.26 -11.23 -11.56
N ASP A 50 4.88 -11.17 -12.73
CA ASP A 50 5.45 -12.37 -13.37
C ASP A 50 6.56 -13.00 -12.51
N GLY A 51 6.50 -14.32 -12.31
CA GLY A 51 7.48 -15.10 -11.57
C GLY A 51 7.45 -14.95 -10.03
N VAL A 52 6.43 -14.29 -9.46
CA VAL A 52 6.27 -14.13 -8.00
C VAL A 52 5.27 -15.12 -7.41
N SER A 53 4.19 -15.43 -8.13
CA SER A 53 3.09 -16.29 -7.64
C SER A 53 3.50 -17.71 -7.21
N GLU A 54 4.58 -18.24 -7.80
CA GLU A 54 5.09 -19.59 -7.51
C GLU A 54 6.05 -19.63 -6.31
N ARG A 55 6.34 -18.48 -5.70
CA ARG A 55 7.28 -18.39 -4.60
C ARG A 55 6.63 -18.78 -3.28
N SER A 56 7.43 -19.40 -2.42
CA SER A 56 7.07 -19.55 -1.00
C SER A 56 6.87 -18.16 -0.41
N GLY A 57 5.88 -18.00 0.46
CA GLY A 57 5.51 -16.71 1.01
C GLY A 57 5.03 -16.80 2.45
N LEU A 58 4.32 -15.78 2.89
CA LEU A 58 3.83 -15.63 4.26
C LEU A 58 2.99 -16.84 4.73
N ALA A 59 2.12 -17.37 3.85
CA ALA A 59 1.26 -18.52 4.17
C ALA A 59 2.06 -19.77 4.54
N ALA A 60 3.16 -20.05 3.83
CA ALA A 60 4.00 -21.21 4.12
C ALA A 60 4.67 -21.10 5.50
N SER A 61 5.10 -19.90 5.89
CA SER A 61 5.69 -19.67 7.22
C SER A 61 4.64 -19.81 8.32
N LEU A 62 3.43 -19.33 8.09
CA LEU A 62 2.32 -19.48 9.03
C LEU A 62 1.93 -20.95 9.23
N ALA A 63 1.79 -21.72 8.14
CA ALA A 63 1.42 -23.12 8.21
C ALA A 63 2.47 -24.00 8.89
N GLN A 64 3.74 -23.64 8.81
CA GLN A 64 4.86 -24.45 9.31
C GLN A 64 5.40 -23.99 10.66
N GLY A 65 4.87 -22.89 11.22
CA GLY A 65 5.36 -22.28 12.46
C GLY A 65 6.84 -21.88 12.39
N ARG A 66 7.33 -21.62 11.17
CA ARG A 66 8.75 -21.42 10.88
C ARG A 66 9.18 -19.94 11.00
N GLU A 67 10.48 -19.75 10.84
CA GLU A 67 11.12 -18.45 10.68
C GLU A 67 10.46 -17.62 9.57
N LEU A 68 10.74 -16.30 9.59
CA LEU A 68 10.22 -15.36 8.60
C LEU A 68 10.53 -15.83 7.17
N PRO A 69 9.57 -15.72 6.24
CA PRO A 69 9.72 -16.24 4.90
C PRO A 69 10.79 -15.48 4.11
N ASP A 70 11.34 -16.14 3.10
CA ASP A 70 12.27 -15.50 2.18
C ASP A 70 11.55 -14.46 1.32
N VAL A 71 12.18 -13.30 1.18
CA VAL A 71 11.70 -12.23 0.31
C VAL A 71 12.12 -12.47 -1.14
N VAL A 72 11.29 -12.06 -2.08
CA VAL A 72 11.59 -12.06 -3.51
C VAL A 72 12.36 -10.79 -3.86
N LYS A 73 13.60 -10.94 -4.30
CA LYS A 73 14.39 -9.83 -4.84
C LYS A 73 13.90 -9.49 -6.25
N THR A 74 13.62 -8.22 -6.48
CA THR A 74 13.24 -7.75 -7.81
C THR A 74 14.47 -7.28 -8.61
N ARG A 75 14.26 -6.86 -9.86
CA ARG A 75 15.32 -6.24 -10.66
C ARG A 75 15.66 -4.81 -10.23
N LEU A 76 14.82 -4.20 -9.40
CA LEU A 76 15.10 -2.93 -8.74
C LEU A 76 15.63 -3.26 -7.33
N PRO A 77 16.93 -3.08 -7.04
CA PRO A 77 17.55 -3.54 -5.80
C PRO A 77 16.88 -3.01 -4.53
N GLU A 78 16.31 -1.82 -4.61
CA GLU A 78 15.62 -1.13 -3.53
C GLU A 78 14.22 -1.69 -3.26
N LEU A 79 13.67 -2.55 -4.16
CA LEU A 79 12.35 -3.17 -3.98
C LEU A 79 12.48 -4.67 -3.74
N GLN A 80 11.98 -5.12 -2.61
CA GLN A 80 11.80 -6.53 -2.31
C GLN A 80 10.32 -6.80 -1.99
N ILE A 81 9.88 -8.04 -2.24
CA ILE A 81 8.50 -8.44 -2.09
C ILE A 81 8.42 -9.68 -1.21
N LEU A 82 7.57 -9.63 -0.21
CA LEU A 82 7.12 -10.78 0.54
C LEU A 82 5.71 -11.15 0.07
N PRO A 83 5.57 -12.12 -0.85
CA PRO A 83 4.25 -12.52 -1.32
C PRO A 83 3.48 -13.28 -0.25
N MET A 84 2.16 -13.34 -0.35
CA MET A 84 1.36 -14.25 0.46
C MET A 84 1.75 -15.70 0.19
N GLY A 85 2.06 -16.03 -1.06
CA GLY A 85 2.29 -17.41 -1.50
C GLY A 85 0.99 -18.18 -1.65
N PHE A 86 1.11 -19.49 -1.82
CA PHE A 86 -0.06 -20.37 -1.96
C PHE A 86 -0.77 -20.55 -0.63
N VAL A 87 -2.05 -20.29 -0.61
CA VAL A 87 -2.97 -20.53 0.53
C VAL A 87 -3.95 -21.63 0.15
N ASP A 88 -4.00 -22.70 0.95
CA ASP A 88 -5.07 -23.68 0.82
C ASP A 88 -6.40 -23.00 1.18
N THR A 89 -7.39 -23.11 0.31
CA THR A 89 -8.72 -22.54 0.51
C THR A 89 -9.38 -22.98 1.81
N LEU A 90 -9.09 -24.19 2.28
CA LEU A 90 -9.60 -24.73 3.54
C LEU A 90 -8.90 -24.12 4.77
N ALA A 91 -7.72 -23.54 4.59
CA ALA A 91 -6.93 -22.95 5.67
C ALA A 91 -7.09 -21.42 5.78
N ILE A 92 -7.84 -20.77 4.89
CA ILE A 92 -8.00 -19.31 4.87
C ILE A 92 -8.53 -18.77 6.20
N ASP A 93 -9.53 -19.44 6.78
CA ASP A 93 -10.15 -19.02 8.02
C ASP A 93 -9.18 -19.10 9.22
N ASP A 94 -8.27 -20.06 9.21
CA ASP A 94 -7.26 -20.23 10.26
C ASP A 94 -6.05 -19.31 10.09
N LEU A 95 -5.85 -18.77 8.91
CA LEU A 95 -4.66 -17.98 8.58
C LEU A 95 -4.48 -16.75 9.49
N SER A 96 -5.55 -16.01 9.73
CA SER A 96 -5.51 -14.83 10.59
C SER A 96 -5.28 -15.19 12.07
N LYS A 97 -5.79 -16.34 12.51
CA LYS A 97 -5.53 -16.87 13.84
C LYS A 97 -4.06 -17.26 13.99
N CYS A 98 -3.53 -18.03 13.04
CA CYS A 98 -2.12 -18.41 13.03
C CYS A 98 -1.20 -17.17 12.98
N ALA A 99 -1.56 -16.16 12.20
CA ALA A 99 -0.80 -14.90 12.11
C ALA A 99 -0.78 -14.15 13.44
N ARG A 100 -1.91 -14.10 14.15
CA ARG A 100 -2.02 -13.50 15.48
C ARG A 100 -1.23 -14.27 16.52
N ASP A 101 -1.42 -15.58 16.61
CA ASP A 101 -0.77 -16.45 17.60
C ASP A 101 0.77 -16.40 17.48
N ASN A 102 1.29 -16.15 16.27
CA ASN A 102 2.73 -16.04 16.00
C ASN A 102 3.25 -14.59 15.98
N ASP A 103 2.39 -13.59 16.10
CA ASP A 103 2.71 -12.15 15.99
C ASP A 103 3.57 -11.82 14.75
N ILE A 104 3.28 -12.49 13.63
CA ILE A 104 4.20 -12.56 12.50
C ILE A 104 4.41 -11.21 11.83
N LEU A 105 3.38 -10.35 11.77
CA LEU A 105 3.49 -9.06 11.10
C LEU A 105 4.39 -8.11 11.89
N ARG A 106 4.32 -8.10 13.21
CA ARG A 106 5.28 -7.35 14.06
C ARG A 106 6.70 -7.87 13.90
N ARG A 107 6.88 -9.18 13.92
CA ARG A 107 8.19 -9.80 13.71
C ARG A 107 8.79 -9.47 12.34
N ILE A 108 7.96 -9.35 11.28
CA ILE A 108 8.39 -8.87 9.97
C ILE A 108 8.90 -7.43 10.11
N LEU A 109 8.14 -6.54 10.75
CA LEU A 109 8.55 -5.16 10.96
C LEU A 109 9.85 -5.04 11.76
N ASP A 110 9.96 -5.74 12.88
CA ASP A 110 11.16 -5.72 13.73
C ASP A 110 12.41 -6.14 12.97
N ARG A 111 12.33 -7.21 12.20
CA ARG A 111 13.44 -7.67 11.37
C ARG A 111 13.76 -6.70 10.23
N SER A 112 12.75 -6.05 9.70
CA SER A 112 12.88 -5.12 8.58
C SER A 112 13.59 -3.81 8.94
N GLN A 113 13.64 -3.42 10.21
CA GLN A 113 14.17 -2.12 10.65
C GLN A 113 15.62 -1.86 10.25
N ALA A 114 16.46 -2.89 10.14
CA ALA A 114 17.85 -2.74 9.75
C ALA A 114 18.07 -2.75 8.22
N GLU A 115 17.14 -3.33 7.47
CA GLU A 115 17.32 -3.62 6.05
C GLU A 115 16.52 -2.66 5.15
N TYR A 116 15.38 -2.15 5.64
CA TYR A 116 14.45 -1.34 4.85
C TYR A 116 14.17 0.02 5.49
N ASP A 117 13.95 1.00 4.65
CA ASP A 117 13.55 2.35 5.03
C ASP A 117 12.01 2.45 5.08
N ALA A 118 11.32 1.60 4.30
CA ALA A 118 9.86 1.51 4.28
C ALA A 118 9.36 0.05 4.17
N VAL A 119 8.33 -0.29 4.93
CA VAL A 119 7.57 -1.55 4.84
C VAL A 119 6.12 -1.23 4.55
N LEU A 120 5.63 -1.69 3.40
CA LEU A 120 4.28 -1.44 2.92
C LEU A 120 3.48 -2.75 2.97
N PHE A 121 2.33 -2.74 3.63
CA PHE A 121 1.41 -3.88 3.68
C PHE A 121 0.23 -3.68 2.73
N ASP A 122 0.05 -4.61 1.79
CA ASP A 122 -1.21 -4.74 1.05
C ASP A 122 -2.14 -5.66 1.83
N THR A 123 -3.32 -5.18 2.25
CA THR A 123 -4.23 -5.93 3.12
C THR A 123 -5.41 -6.51 2.33
N PRO A 124 -6.13 -7.50 2.84
CA PRO A 124 -7.43 -7.89 2.28
C PRO A 124 -8.45 -6.74 2.29
N ALA A 125 -9.51 -6.84 1.50
CA ALA A 125 -10.65 -5.94 1.61
C ALA A 125 -11.44 -6.20 2.90
N GLY A 126 -11.96 -5.15 3.51
CA GLY A 126 -12.70 -5.21 4.78
C GLY A 126 -11.81 -4.90 5.99
N LEU A 127 -12.36 -5.05 7.19
CA LEU A 127 -11.74 -4.60 8.44
C LEU A 127 -11.44 -5.76 9.42
N GLY A 128 -11.59 -6.99 9.00
CA GLY A 128 -11.36 -8.17 9.85
C GLY A 128 -10.09 -8.92 9.51
N GLY A 129 -9.82 -9.99 10.26
CA GLY A 129 -8.75 -10.94 9.97
C GLY A 129 -7.39 -10.32 9.79
N MET A 130 -6.73 -10.62 8.67
CA MET A 130 -5.38 -10.13 8.34
C MET A 130 -5.31 -8.59 8.23
N THR A 131 -6.39 -7.94 7.75
CA THR A 131 -6.44 -6.46 7.69
C THR A 131 -6.26 -5.87 9.09
N ARG A 132 -7.04 -6.34 10.06
CA ARG A 132 -6.95 -5.86 11.44
C ARG A 132 -5.56 -6.07 12.03
N LEU A 133 -4.95 -7.23 11.81
CA LEU A 133 -3.59 -7.53 12.27
C LEU A 133 -2.55 -6.59 11.64
N ALA A 134 -2.68 -6.29 10.35
CA ALA A 134 -1.80 -5.33 9.70
C ALA A 134 -1.96 -3.93 10.30
N LEU A 135 -3.20 -3.49 10.55
CA LEU A 135 -3.46 -2.19 11.19
C LEU A 135 -2.91 -2.12 12.62
N GLU A 136 -3.02 -3.20 13.41
CA GLU A 136 -2.43 -3.32 14.75
C GLU A 136 -0.89 -3.27 14.75
N SER A 137 -0.26 -3.54 13.60
CA SER A 137 1.20 -3.67 13.49
C SER A 137 1.90 -2.41 12.96
N VAL A 138 1.19 -1.52 12.25
CA VAL A 138 1.79 -0.36 11.58
C VAL A 138 1.52 0.95 12.30
N GLU A 139 2.31 1.98 11.98
CA GLU A 139 2.10 3.34 12.49
C GLU A 139 1.16 4.15 11.60
N SER A 140 1.17 3.89 10.28
CA SER A 140 0.44 4.67 9.31
C SER A 140 -0.49 3.84 8.45
N VAL A 141 -1.68 4.38 8.18
CA VAL A 141 -2.72 3.72 7.39
C VAL A 141 -3.12 4.61 6.22
N ILE A 142 -3.09 4.06 5.01
CA ILE A 142 -3.61 4.70 3.81
C ILE A 142 -4.88 3.96 3.38
N ALA A 143 -5.99 4.67 3.38
CA ALA A 143 -7.26 4.17 2.86
C ALA A 143 -7.32 4.39 1.35
N VAL A 144 -7.49 3.33 0.57
CA VAL A 144 -7.73 3.44 -0.88
C VAL A 144 -9.22 3.37 -1.14
N ALA A 145 -9.77 4.41 -1.71
CA ALA A 145 -11.20 4.54 -1.97
C ALA A 145 -11.46 4.89 -3.44
N GLN A 146 -12.44 4.24 -4.03
CA GLN A 146 -13.00 4.70 -5.29
C GLN A 146 -13.90 5.92 -5.00
N CYS A 147 -13.74 7.01 -5.76
CA CYS A 147 -14.51 8.25 -5.54
C CYS A 147 -15.98 8.05 -5.93
N GLU A 148 -16.72 7.34 -5.11
CA GLU A 148 -18.14 7.02 -5.27
C GLU A 148 -18.89 7.30 -3.95
N PRO A 149 -20.20 7.54 -3.97
CA PRO A 149 -20.99 7.79 -2.75
C PRO A 149 -20.86 6.71 -1.67
N LEU A 150 -20.53 5.47 -2.05
CA LEU A 150 -20.31 4.38 -1.11
C LEU A 150 -19.02 4.59 -0.29
N ALA A 151 -17.99 5.21 -0.84
CA ALA A 151 -16.75 5.50 -0.11
C ALA A 151 -17.02 6.42 1.08
N LEU A 152 -17.78 7.50 0.85
CA LEU A 152 -18.19 8.44 1.91
C LEU A 152 -18.94 7.75 3.06
N ARG A 153 -19.81 6.79 2.73
CA ARG A 153 -20.60 6.05 3.74
C ARG A 153 -19.79 5.00 4.49
N SER A 154 -18.71 4.53 3.91
CA SER A 154 -17.90 3.46 4.48
C SER A 154 -16.69 3.96 5.28
N LEU A 155 -16.14 5.13 4.94
CA LEU A 155 -14.96 5.69 5.60
C LEU A 155 -15.12 5.85 7.12
N PRO A 156 -16.28 6.31 7.67
CA PRO A 156 -16.48 6.39 9.12
C PRO A 156 -16.20 5.07 9.86
N ARG A 157 -16.53 3.91 9.25
CA ARG A 157 -16.27 2.60 9.87
C ARG A 157 -14.78 2.31 10.02
N LEU A 158 -13.96 2.75 9.07
CA LEU A 158 -12.50 2.64 9.20
C LEU A 158 -11.99 3.56 10.30
N LEU A 159 -12.48 4.79 10.36
CA LEU A 159 -12.09 5.75 11.39
C LEU A 159 -12.47 5.25 12.80
N ASP A 160 -13.66 4.66 12.95
CA ASP A 160 -14.09 4.05 14.21
C ASP A 160 -13.17 2.90 14.62
N LEU A 161 -12.76 2.04 13.67
CA LEU A 161 -11.80 0.97 13.96
C LEU A 161 -10.45 1.53 14.41
N LEU A 162 -9.90 2.52 13.68
CA LEU A 162 -8.62 3.13 14.05
C LEU A 162 -8.67 3.81 15.42
N ALA A 163 -9.82 4.44 15.77
CA ALA A 163 -10.03 4.97 17.10
C ALA A 163 -10.00 3.86 18.18
N GLN A 164 -10.70 2.75 17.96
CA GLN A 164 -10.71 1.60 18.85
C GLN A 164 -9.31 0.99 19.04
N LEU A 165 -8.51 0.89 17.96
CA LEU A 165 -7.15 0.37 18.04
C LEU A 165 -6.24 1.30 18.85
N ARG A 166 -6.34 2.63 18.68
CA ARG A 166 -5.61 3.60 19.50
C ARG A 166 -6.00 3.54 20.96
N ASP A 167 -7.28 3.39 21.26
CA ASP A 167 -7.77 3.24 22.63
C ASP A 167 -7.26 1.94 23.28
N ALA A 168 -6.98 0.92 22.47
CA ALA A 168 -6.36 -0.34 22.91
C ALA A 168 -4.83 -0.24 23.08
N GLY A 169 -4.21 0.87 22.69
CA GLY A 169 -2.77 1.12 22.81
C GLY A 169 -1.96 0.90 21.54
N ASP A 170 -2.61 0.64 20.38
CA ASP A 170 -1.92 0.53 19.12
C ASP A 170 -1.55 1.91 18.55
N ALA A 171 -0.41 1.99 17.85
CA ALA A 171 0.13 3.27 17.35
C ALA A 171 -0.49 3.74 16.03
N CYS A 172 -1.37 2.94 15.39
CA CYS A 172 -1.84 3.22 14.03
C CYS A 172 -2.71 4.48 13.93
N SER A 173 -2.44 5.28 12.91
CA SER A 173 -3.21 6.47 12.57
C SER A 173 -3.51 6.54 11.07
N LEU A 174 -4.64 7.17 10.70
CA LEU A 174 -4.91 7.44 9.30
C LEU A 174 -3.93 8.51 8.80
N LEU A 175 -3.05 8.14 7.87
CA LEU A 175 -2.21 9.08 7.15
C LEU A 175 -3.00 9.83 6.07
N GLY A 176 -3.94 9.12 5.42
CA GLY A 176 -4.85 9.74 4.47
C GLY A 176 -5.67 8.76 3.64
N VAL A 177 -6.55 9.36 2.84
CA VAL A 177 -7.43 8.66 1.89
C VAL A 177 -6.98 8.98 0.47
N VAL A 178 -6.58 7.95 -0.28
CA VAL A 178 -6.24 8.06 -1.71
C VAL A 178 -7.48 7.81 -2.54
N CYS A 179 -7.86 8.81 -3.32
CA CYS A 179 -8.92 8.69 -4.32
C CYS A 179 -8.41 7.95 -5.55
N ASN A 180 -8.93 6.75 -5.80
CA ASN A 180 -8.56 5.93 -6.95
C ASN A 180 -9.68 5.84 -7.98
N MET A 181 -9.31 5.51 -9.23
CA MET A 181 -10.21 5.42 -10.37
C MET A 181 -11.01 6.71 -10.58
N SER A 182 -10.41 7.86 -10.28
CA SER A 182 -11.05 9.16 -10.42
C SER A 182 -11.34 9.47 -11.89
N SER A 183 -12.46 10.16 -12.12
CA SER A 183 -12.86 10.65 -13.43
C SER A 183 -13.49 12.03 -13.28
N PHE A 184 -12.74 13.05 -13.63
CA PHE A 184 -13.23 14.44 -13.59
C PHE A 184 -14.30 14.75 -14.66
N LYS A 185 -14.62 13.78 -15.52
CA LYS A 185 -15.68 13.90 -16.53
C LYS A 185 -17.05 13.37 -16.04
N ASP A 186 -17.03 12.60 -14.95
CA ASP A 186 -18.25 12.03 -14.37
C ASP A 186 -18.72 12.93 -13.23
N PRO A 187 -19.92 13.55 -13.36
CA PRO A 187 -20.41 14.49 -12.36
C PRO A 187 -20.67 13.85 -11.00
N VAL A 188 -21.01 12.56 -10.94
CA VAL A 188 -21.25 11.84 -9.68
C VAL A 188 -19.92 11.62 -8.94
N ILE A 189 -18.87 11.26 -9.69
CA ILE A 189 -17.52 11.08 -9.13
C ILE A 189 -16.99 12.43 -8.64
N LEU A 190 -17.17 13.49 -9.42
CA LEU A 190 -16.73 14.83 -9.03
C LEU A 190 -17.43 15.31 -7.75
N ALA A 191 -18.76 15.19 -7.68
CA ALA A 191 -19.53 15.55 -6.50
C ALA A 191 -19.10 14.75 -5.26
N SER A 192 -18.84 13.44 -5.42
CA SER A 192 -18.35 12.59 -4.33
C SER A 192 -16.96 13.00 -3.85
N LEU A 193 -16.09 13.42 -4.75
CA LEU A 193 -14.76 13.92 -4.43
C LEU A 193 -14.81 15.24 -3.68
N GLU A 194 -15.66 16.18 -4.14
CA GLU A 194 -15.90 17.46 -3.47
C GLU A 194 -16.47 17.27 -2.05
N GLU A 195 -17.43 16.36 -1.89
CA GLU A 195 -17.98 16.01 -0.58
C GLU A 195 -16.93 15.36 0.34
N LEU A 196 -16.09 14.46 -0.19
CA LEU A 196 -15.01 13.84 0.56
C LEU A 196 -14.01 14.91 1.05
N TRP A 197 -13.62 15.83 0.19
CA TRP A 197 -12.76 16.94 0.58
C TRP A 197 -13.40 17.91 1.56
N ALA A 198 -14.68 18.18 1.41
CA ALA A 198 -15.39 19.05 2.35
C ALA A 198 -15.45 18.46 3.78
N LEU A 199 -15.61 17.13 3.89
CA LEU A 199 -15.73 16.43 5.16
C LEU A 199 -14.37 16.04 5.79
N TYR A 200 -13.36 15.73 4.95
CA TYR A 200 -12.11 15.10 5.39
C TYR A 200 -10.85 15.73 4.75
N ARG A 201 -10.89 17.05 4.48
CA ARG A 201 -9.86 17.77 3.72
C ARG A 201 -8.42 17.40 4.12
N ASP A 202 -8.14 17.44 5.42
CA ASP A 202 -6.78 17.19 5.93
C ASP A 202 -6.37 15.71 5.84
N SER A 203 -7.34 14.84 5.63
CA SER A 203 -7.14 13.40 5.51
C SER A 203 -7.18 12.89 4.08
N VAL A 204 -7.57 13.69 3.09
CA VAL A 204 -7.58 13.27 1.68
C VAL A 204 -6.26 13.67 1.03
N PHE A 205 -5.65 12.76 0.27
CA PHE A 205 -4.48 13.09 -0.53
C PHE A 205 -4.87 14.01 -1.68
N ASP A 206 -4.02 15.00 -1.97
CA ASP A 206 -4.18 15.87 -3.14
C ASP A 206 -3.99 15.08 -4.43
N THR A 207 -3.14 14.05 -4.37
CA THR A 207 -2.89 13.13 -5.48
C THR A 207 -4.04 12.14 -5.64
N ALA A 208 -4.82 12.26 -6.72
CA ALA A 208 -5.85 11.32 -7.10
C ALA A 208 -5.38 10.44 -8.27
N ILE A 209 -5.60 9.12 -8.18
CA ILE A 209 -5.22 8.17 -9.22
C ILE A 209 -6.35 8.09 -10.25
N PRO A 210 -6.10 8.42 -11.53
CA PRO A 210 -7.14 8.44 -12.55
C PRO A 210 -7.51 7.03 -13.01
N ARG A 211 -8.71 6.89 -13.56
CA ARG A 211 -9.10 5.70 -14.32
C ARG A 211 -8.39 5.73 -15.68
N ASP A 212 -7.52 4.76 -15.93
CA ASP A 212 -6.75 4.65 -17.18
C ASP A 212 -6.63 3.19 -17.61
N SER A 213 -6.74 2.92 -18.91
CA SER A 213 -6.63 1.57 -19.47
C SER A 213 -5.21 0.98 -19.37
N THR A 214 -4.21 1.81 -19.18
CA THR A 214 -2.80 1.40 -19.03
C THR A 214 -2.60 0.51 -17.80
N PHE A 215 -3.43 0.67 -16.75
CA PHE A 215 -3.41 -0.24 -15.58
C PHE A 215 -3.72 -1.68 -15.96
N LEU A 216 -4.69 -1.90 -16.87
CA LEU A 216 -5.01 -3.24 -17.37
C LEU A 216 -3.88 -3.82 -18.21
N GLN A 217 -3.18 -2.97 -18.99
CA GLN A 217 -2.02 -3.38 -19.77
C GLN A 217 -0.85 -3.80 -18.87
N ALA A 218 -0.57 -3.04 -17.81
CA ALA A 218 0.46 -3.36 -16.83
C ALA A 218 0.15 -4.67 -16.08
N SER A 219 -1.10 -4.84 -15.64
CA SER A 219 -1.58 -6.09 -15.02
C SER A 219 -1.42 -7.29 -15.96
N ARG A 220 -1.79 -7.15 -17.26
CA ARG A 220 -1.60 -8.21 -18.25
C ARG A 220 -0.12 -8.53 -18.50
N ALA A 221 0.75 -7.53 -18.41
CA ALA A 221 2.19 -7.69 -18.60
C ALA A 221 2.91 -8.20 -17.34
N GLY A 222 2.22 -8.31 -16.18
CA GLY A 222 2.81 -8.76 -14.92
C GLY A 222 3.90 -7.83 -14.38
N VAL A 223 3.74 -6.51 -14.55
CA VAL A 223 4.74 -5.52 -14.13
C VAL A 223 4.10 -4.30 -13.46
N PRO A 224 4.82 -3.59 -12.59
CA PRO A 224 4.41 -2.25 -12.17
C PRO A 224 4.26 -1.32 -13.36
N LEU A 225 3.35 -0.35 -13.24
CA LEU A 225 3.01 0.59 -14.32
C LEU A 225 4.23 1.31 -14.90
N GLY A 226 5.20 1.68 -14.05
CA GLY A 226 6.43 2.34 -14.47
C GLY A 226 7.38 1.48 -15.31
N LEU A 227 7.17 0.15 -15.36
CA LEU A 227 7.94 -0.80 -16.17
C LEU A 227 7.20 -1.30 -17.41
N LEU A 228 5.98 -0.82 -17.66
CA LEU A 228 5.16 -1.29 -18.79
C LEU A 228 5.84 -1.08 -20.15
N SER A 229 6.66 -0.06 -20.30
CA SER A 229 7.40 0.23 -21.52
C SER A 229 8.71 0.97 -21.21
N ARG A 230 9.61 1.05 -22.21
CA ARG A 230 10.91 1.76 -22.07
C ARG A 230 10.77 3.19 -21.53
N ARG A 231 9.74 3.90 -21.98
CA ARG A 231 9.34 5.19 -21.43
C ARG A 231 8.07 4.96 -20.64
N ALA A 232 8.13 5.14 -19.33
CA ALA A 232 6.97 4.96 -18.45
C ALA A 232 5.76 5.75 -19.00
N PRO A 233 4.54 5.17 -18.95
CA PRO A 233 3.32 5.89 -19.32
C PRO A 233 3.18 7.15 -18.48
N ALA A 234 2.62 8.22 -19.04
CA ALA A 234 2.46 9.50 -18.34
C ALA A 234 1.68 9.34 -17.01
N VAL A 235 0.69 8.43 -16.99
CA VAL A 235 -0.09 8.14 -15.78
C VAL A 235 0.74 7.51 -14.66
N ALA A 236 1.90 6.92 -14.95
CA ALA A 236 2.78 6.36 -13.92
C ALA A 236 3.34 7.43 -12.97
N ALA A 237 3.50 8.67 -13.44
CA ALA A 237 3.99 9.80 -12.65
C ALA A 237 3.07 10.12 -11.43
N VAL A 238 1.81 9.70 -11.46
CA VAL A 238 0.89 9.87 -10.31
C VAL A 238 1.41 9.18 -9.05
N PHE A 239 2.13 8.06 -9.21
CA PHE A 239 2.68 7.35 -8.05
C PHE A 239 3.96 7.99 -7.52
N ASP A 240 4.74 8.66 -8.37
CA ASP A 240 5.88 9.47 -7.92
C ASP A 240 5.36 10.67 -7.10
N SER A 241 4.27 11.31 -7.53
CA SER A 241 3.59 12.38 -6.78
C SER A 241 2.99 11.86 -5.47
N LEU A 242 2.33 10.71 -5.50
CA LEU A 242 1.74 10.10 -4.30
C LEU A 242 2.81 9.70 -3.28
N ALA A 243 3.93 9.12 -3.74
CA ALA A 243 5.04 8.77 -2.87
C ALA A 243 5.63 10.02 -2.20
N ALA A 244 5.86 11.09 -2.96
CA ALA A 244 6.34 12.36 -2.42
C ALA A 244 5.36 12.97 -1.39
N GLU A 245 4.05 12.93 -1.66
CA GLU A 245 3.04 13.40 -0.72
C GLU A 245 2.98 12.54 0.56
N ILE A 246 3.15 11.22 0.45
CA ILE A 246 3.26 10.32 1.61
C ILE A 246 4.48 10.69 2.46
N GLU A 247 5.65 10.85 1.85
CA GLU A 247 6.89 11.25 2.54
C GLU A 247 6.72 12.60 3.24
N GLN A 248 6.13 13.57 2.57
CA GLN A 248 5.84 14.89 3.15
C GLN A 248 4.92 14.80 4.37
N ARG A 249 3.84 14.03 4.30
CA ARG A 249 2.90 13.84 5.42
C ARG A 249 3.54 13.11 6.61
N LEU A 250 4.50 12.26 6.36
CA LEU A 250 5.27 11.55 7.38
C LEU A 250 6.41 12.40 7.96
N GLY A 251 6.64 13.61 7.44
CA GLY A 251 7.73 14.48 7.87
C GLY A 251 9.12 13.97 7.45
N VAL A 252 9.18 13.09 6.47
CA VAL A 252 10.44 12.65 5.86
C VAL A 252 10.91 13.80 4.97
N GLN A 253 11.93 14.52 5.42
CA GLN A 253 12.59 15.50 4.58
C GLN A 253 13.37 14.76 3.50
N GLU A 254 13.19 15.17 2.22
CA GLU A 254 14.14 14.81 1.18
C GLU A 254 15.51 15.27 1.66
N GLY A 255 16.48 14.36 1.70
CA GLY A 255 17.90 14.70 1.82
C GLY A 255 18.35 15.39 0.52
N GLY A 256 17.76 16.52 0.23
CA GLY A 256 18.16 17.41 -0.86
C GLY A 256 19.43 18.08 -0.44
N GLU A 257 20.51 17.88 -1.20
CA GLU A 257 21.60 18.84 -1.26
C GLU A 257 20.95 20.20 -1.48
N ASP A 258 21.25 21.12 -0.58
CA ASP A 258 20.89 22.54 -0.67
C ASP A 258 21.62 23.13 -1.90
N ASP A 259 21.04 22.95 -3.08
CA ASP A 259 21.39 23.75 -4.26
C ASP A 259 20.84 25.15 -3.99
N GLY A 260 21.65 25.92 -3.29
CA GLY A 260 21.42 27.33 -3.08
C GLY A 260 21.06 28.04 -4.40
N PRO A 261 20.33 29.16 -4.36
CA PRO A 261 19.74 29.75 -5.54
C PRO A 261 20.81 30.00 -6.61
N ILE A 262 20.64 29.35 -7.76
CA ILE A 262 21.47 29.60 -8.96
C ILE A 262 21.25 31.06 -9.32
N ARG A 263 22.25 31.91 -9.04
CA ARG A 263 22.27 33.26 -9.54
C ARG A 263 22.56 33.21 -11.04
N LEU A 264 21.60 33.59 -11.83
CA LEU A 264 21.70 33.59 -13.30
C LEU A 264 22.45 34.77 -13.88
N VAL A 265 22.79 35.80 -13.08
CA VAL A 265 23.57 36.97 -13.52
C VAL A 265 24.31 37.55 -12.31
N ASP A 266 25.59 37.90 -12.51
CA ASP A 266 26.35 38.85 -11.70
C ASP A 266 25.94 40.29 -12.04
#